data_3d021c1e3b19151cce5a7f411db8fc7a
#
_entry.id   3d021c1e3b19151cce5a7f411db8fc7a
#
_cell.length_a   1.000
_cell.length_b   1.000
_cell.length_c   1.000
_cell.angle_alpha   90.00
_cell.angle_beta   90.00
_cell.angle_gamma   90.00
#
_symmetry.space_group_name_H-M   'P 1'
#
loop_
_entity.id
_entity.type
_entity.pdbx_description
1 polymer ?
#
loop_
_entity_poly.entity_id
_entity_poly.type
_entity_poly.pdbx_seq_one_letter_code
_entity_poly.pdbx_strand_id
1 'polypeptide(L)'
;MTVPVRAVAASLLDDVAQGSSLNKIYSRAERSVADSEQPLLRELVYGSLRLWPLYKGVTRQLLERPLKTKDAVLEALLIMAMYELDECATPDYASVSAAVDCCEQLGRPWANRLINGCLRR
;
A
#
# COMPACT_ATOMS: atom_id res chain seq x y z
N MET A 1 -9.57 -16.78 -9.55
CA MET A 1 -9.29 -15.36 -9.79
C MET A 1 -8.30 -14.82 -8.76
N THR A 2 -7.27 -14.14 -9.20
CA THR A 2 -6.25 -13.60 -8.31
C THR A 2 -6.62 -12.18 -7.89
N VAL A 3 -6.14 -11.77 -6.70
CA VAL A 3 -6.35 -10.42 -6.19
C VAL A 3 -5.17 -9.54 -6.63
N PRO A 4 -5.41 -8.28 -7.01
CA PRO A 4 -4.31 -7.39 -7.41
C PRO A 4 -3.26 -7.26 -6.31
N VAL A 5 -1.99 -7.37 -6.71
CA VAL A 5 -0.87 -7.46 -5.77
C VAL A 5 -0.76 -6.25 -4.84
N ARG A 6 -0.99 -5.05 -5.36
CA ARG A 6 -0.86 -3.84 -4.54
C ARG A 6 -1.96 -3.72 -3.50
N ALA A 7 -3.16 -4.16 -3.82
CA ALA A 7 -4.25 -4.19 -2.85
C ALA A 7 -3.96 -5.20 -1.73
N VAL A 8 -3.41 -6.36 -2.10
CA VAL A 8 -3.01 -7.37 -1.11
C VAL A 8 -1.90 -6.82 -0.21
N ALA A 9 -0.90 -6.17 -0.79
CA ALA A 9 0.20 -5.59 -0.03
C ALA A 9 -0.30 -4.54 0.96
N ALA A 10 -1.17 -3.63 0.53
CA ALA A 10 -1.71 -2.58 1.40
C ALA A 10 -2.52 -3.17 2.55
N SER A 11 -3.39 -4.14 2.27
CA SER A 11 -4.17 -4.83 3.29
C SER A 11 -3.28 -5.54 4.30
N LEU A 12 -2.27 -6.23 3.82
CA LEU A 12 -1.34 -6.97 4.68
C LEU A 12 -0.54 -6.01 5.56
N LEU A 13 -0.07 -4.90 4.99
CA LEU A 13 0.65 -3.88 5.75
C LEU A 13 -0.23 -3.26 6.83
N ASP A 14 -1.50 -3.01 6.52
CA ASP A 14 -2.44 -2.50 7.50
C ASP A 14 -2.64 -3.51 8.65
N ASP A 15 -2.80 -4.79 8.32
CA ASP A 15 -2.95 -5.83 9.35
C ASP A 15 -1.74 -5.87 10.28
N VAL A 16 -0.53 -5.76 9.73
CA VAL A 16 0.69 -5.71 10.53
C VAL A 16 0.71 -4.46 11.41
N ALA A 17 0.33 -3.32 10.86
CA ALA A 17 0.27 -2.06 11.60
C ALA A 17 -0.74 -2.12 12.75
N GLN A 18 -1.80 -2.92 12.59
CA GLN A 18 -2.81 -3.12 13.62
C GLN A 18 -2.44 -4.22 14.63
N GLY A 19 -1.30 -4.84 14.48
CA GLY A 19 -0.77 -5.79 15.48
C GLY A 19 -0.67 -7.24 15.03
N SER A 20 -1.07 -7.58 13.80
CA SER A 20 -0.96 -8.95 13.32
C SER A 20 0.49 -9.35 13.05
N SER A 21 0.81 -10.62 13.24
CA SER A 21 2.14 -11.14 12.96
C SER A 21 2.29 -11.39 11.46
N LEU A 22 3.30 -10.78 10.84
CA LEU A 22 3.58 -10.96 9.42
C LEU A 22 3.79 -12.44 9.09
N ASN A 23 4.52 -13.17 9.94
CA ASN A 23 4.79 -14.60 9.70
C ASN A 23 3.51 -15.42 9.60
N LYS A 24 2.46 -15.04 10.34
CA LYS A 24 1.20 -15.79 10.35
C LYS A 24 0.34 -15.51 9.11
N ILE A 25 0.39 -14.29 8.59
CA ILE A 25 -0.53 -13.87 7.55
C ILE A 25 0.09 -13.83 6.15
N TYR A 26 1.42 -13.80 6.05
CA TYR A 26 2.10 -13.64 4.76
C TYR A 26 1.83 -14.77 3.78
N SER A 27 1.93 -16.01 4.22
CA SER A 27 1.74 -17.16 3.32
C SER A 27 0.35 -17.16 2.68
N ARG A 28 -0.66 -16.78 3.44
CA ARG A 28 -2.03 -16.69 2.94
C ARG A 28 -2.16 -15.59 1.88
N ALA A 29 -1.57 -14.44 2.17
CA ALA A 29 -1.57 -13.31 1.23
C ALA A 29 -0.84 -13.68 -0.06
N GLU A 30 0.30 -14.34 0.05
CA GLU A 30 1.08 -14.76 -1.11
C GLU A 30 0.28 -15.68 -2.02
N ARG A 31 -0.52 -16.59 -1.46
CA ARG A 31 -1.35 -17.48 -2.26
C ARG A 31 -2.49 -16.79 -2.98
N SER A 32 -2.85 -15.58 -2.58
CA SER A 32 -3.96 -14.84 -3.19
C SER A 32 -3.55 -14.06 -4.44
N VAL A 33 -2.25 -13.91 -4.70
CA VAL A 33 -1.75 -13.20 -5.87
C VAL A 33 -1.23 -14.19 -6.92
N ALA A 34 -1.14 -13.72 -8.17
CA ALA A 34 -0.58 -14.55 -9.24
C ALA A 34 0.89 -14.87 -8.94
N ASP A 35 1.34 -16.06 -9.33
CA ASP A 35 2.72 -16.49 -9.08
C ASP A 35 3.75 -15.51 -9.61
N SER A 36 3.49 -14.93 -10.78
CA SER A 36 4.40 -13.95 -11.39
C SER A 36 4.51 -12.66 -10.60
N GLU A 37 3.56 -12.39 -9.70
CA GLU A 37 3.54 -11.17 -8.91
C GLU A 37 4.01 -11.36 -7.47
N GLN A 38 4.32 -12.59 -7.08
CA GLN A 38 4.81 -12.85 -5.72
C GLN A 38 6.11 -12.12 -5.40
N PRO A 39 7.09 -11.99 -6.32
CA PRO A 39 8.28 -11.19 -6.04
C PRO A 39 7.95 -9.72 -5.78
N LEU A 40 7.02 -9.14 -6.51
CA LEU A 40 6.60 -7.76 -6.28
C LEU A 40 5.91 -7.61 -4.92
N LEU A 41 5.04 -8.55 -4.55
CA LEU A 41 4.40 -8.55 -3.24
C LEU A 41 5.46 -8.51 -2.13
N ARG A 42 6.46 -9.37 -2.24
CA ARG A 42 7.55 -9.43 -1.26
C ARG A 42 8.30 -8.10 -1.16
N GLU A 43 8.65 -7.53 -2.31
CA GLU A 43 9.36 -6.26 -2.38
C GLU A 43 8.54 -5.14 -1.72
N LEU A 44 7.27 -5.03 -2.07
CA LEU A 44 6.40 -3.98 -1.53
C LEU A 44 6.20 -4.11 -0.02
N VAL A 45 5.98 -5.33 0.46
CA VAL A 45 5.72 -5.55 1.88
C VAL A 45 6.98 -5.33 2.72
N TYR A 46 8.06 -6.01 2.39
CA TYR A 46 9.28 -5.93 3.21
C TYR A 46 9.97 -4.58 3.07
N GLY A 47 9.98 -4.00 1.87
CA GLY A 47 10.54 -2.67 1.66
C GLY A 47 9.78 -1.60 2.42
N SER A 48 8.44 -1.64 2.36
CA SER A 48 7.60 -0.70 3.08
C SER A 48 7.78 -0.81 4.59
N LEU A 49 7.87 -2.04 5.11
CA LEU A 49 8.08 -2.23 6.56
C LEU A 49 9.43 -1.69 7.00
N ARG A 50 10.48 -1.91 6.19
CA ARG A 50 11.81 -1.43 6.51
C ARG A 50 11.87 0.09 6.62
N LEU A 51 11.14 0.79 5.76
CA LEU A 51 11.14 2.26 5.70
C LEU A 51 9.87 2.88 6.28
N TRP A 52 9.11 2.09 7.04
CA TRP A 52 7.80 2.50 7.57
C TRP A 52 7.83 3.81 8.34
N PRO A 53 8.75 3.99 9.31
CA PRO A 53 8.74 5.24 10.08
C PRO A 53 8.97 6.48 9.21
N LEU A 54 9.84 6.37 8.21
CA LEU A 54 10.13 7.47 7.29
C LEU A 54 8.89 7.87 6.50
N TYR A 55 8.26 6.91 5.83
CA TYR A 55 7.12 7.21 4.97
C TYR A 55 5.87 7.54 5.75
N LYS A 56 5.73 7.00 6.95
CA LYS A 56 4.62 7.36 7.82
C LYS A 56 4.67 8.84 8.19
N GLY A 57 5.87 9.34 8.49
CA GLY A 57 6.07 10.76 8.76
C GLY A 57 5.70 11.63 7.57
N VAL A 58 6.16 11.24 6.38
CA VAL A 58 5.86 11.98 5.14
C VAL A 58 4.34 11.97 4.87
N THR A 59 3.71 10.81 4.97
CA THR A 59 2.28 10.66 4.74
C THR A 59 1.48 11.60 5.63
N ARG A 60 1.84 11.69 6.90
CA ARG A 60 1.13 12.55 7.85
C ARG A 60 1.30 14.02 7.54
N GLN A 61 2.41 14.42 6.93
CA GLN A 61 2.60 15.79 6.47
C GLN A 61 1.78 16.11 5.23
N LEU A 62 1.55 15.12 4.35
CA LEU A 62 0.80 15.31 3.12
C LEU A 62 -0.72 15.33 3.36
N LEU A 63 -1.19 14.67 4.41
CA LEU A 63 -2.62 14.64 4.73
C LEU A 63 -2.99 15.91 5.49
N GLU A 64 -4.02 16.61 5.00
CA GLU A 64 -4.54 17.80 5.68
C GLU A 64 -5.17 17.44 7.01
N ARG A 65 -5.79 16.25 7.08
CA ARG A 65 -6.42 15.73 8.29
C ARG A 65 -6.00 14.29 8.48
N PRO A 66 -5.84 13.84 9.74
CA PRO A 66 -5.56 12.44 9.99
C PRO A 66 -6.68 11.55 9.45
N LEU A 67 -6.31 10.38 8.95
CA LEU A 67 -7.30 9.39 8.51
C LEU A 67 -8.01 8.81 9.72
N LYS A 68 -9.30 8.51 9.56
CA LYS A 68 -10.07 7.81 10.59
C LYS A 68 -9.51 6.41 10.75
N THR A 69 -9.63 5.84 11.95
CA THR A 69 -9.15 4.49 12.24
C THR A 69 -9.68 3.46 11.27
N LYS A 70 -10.94 3.57 10.87
CA LYS A 70 -11.56 2.63 9.93
C LYS A 70 -10.97 2.70 8.52
N ASP A 71 -10.25 3.79 8.21
CA ASP A 71 -9.64 4.00 6.90
C ASP A 71 -8.11 3.92 6.98
N ALA A 72 -7.57 3.32 8.04
CA ALA A 72 -6.12 3.21 8.22
C ALA A 72 -5.42 2.47 7.09
N VAL A 73 -6.12 1.61 6.35
CA VAL A 73 -5.55 0.92 5.20
C VAL A 73 -5.09 1.91 4.13
N LEU A 74 -5.68 3.10 4.06
CA LEU A 74 -5.25 4.13 3.12
C LEU A 74 -3.88 4.70 3.48
N GLU A 75 -3.54 4.76 4.77
CA GLU A 75 -2.20 5.15 5.18
C GLU A 75 -1.19 4.10 4.73
N ALA A 76 -1.52 2.82 4.92
CA ALA A 76 -0.67 1.73 4.45
C ALA A 76 -0.49 1.78 2.93
N LEU A 77 -1.56 2.07 2.19
CA LEU A 77 -1.51 2.23 0.74
C LEU A 77 -0.57 3.37 0.34
N LEU A 78 -0.66 4.52 1.01
CA LEU A 78 0.20 5.66 0.72
C LEU A 78 1.67 5.34 1.01
N ILE A 79 1.95 4.70 2.13
CA ILE A 79 3.32 4.32 2.49
C ILE A 79 3.90 3.38 1.45
N MET A 80 3.14 2.35 1.08
CA MET A 80 3.57 1.39 0.07
C MET A 80 3.80 2.07 -1.29
N ALA A 81 2.91 2.96 -1.69
CA ALA A 81 3.02 3.66 -2.96
C ALA A 81 4.24 4.58 -2.99
N MET A 82 4.54 5.25 -1.88
CA MET A 82 5.76 6.07 -1.78
C MET A 82 7.02 5.22 -1.87
N TYR A 83 7.01 4.05 -1.23
CA TYR A 83 8.11 3.11 -1.37
C TYR A 83 8.31 2.73 -2.83
N GLU A 84 7.24 2.39 -3.53
CA GLU A 84 7.33 1.99 -4.94
C GLU A 84 7.87 3.14 -5.80
N LEU A 85 7.40 4.36 -5.57
CA LEU A 85 7.85 5.53 -6.31
C LEU A 85 9.36 5.79 -6.12
N ASP A 86 9.84 5.63 -4.90
CA ASP A 86 11.23 5.97 -4.56
C ASP A 86 12.21 4.84 -4.87
N GLU A 87 11.82 3.59 -4.67
CA GLU A 87 12.76 2.48 -4.62
C GLU A 87 12.58 1.46 -5.73
N CYS A 88 11.46 1.46 -6.44
CA CYS A 88 11.20 0.47 -7.47
C CYS A 88 11.36 1.06 -8.86
N ALA A 89 11.57 0.19 -9.84
CA ALA A 89 11.79 0.61 -11.24
C ALA A 89 10.50 0.95 -12.00
N THR A 90 9.34 0.82 -11.35
CA THR A 90 8.06 1.14 -11.98
C THR A 90 8.02 2.62 -12.36
N PRO A 91 7.60 2.98 -13.58
CA PRO A 91 7.45 4.40 -13.93
C PRO A 91 6.46 5.11 -13.00
N ASP A 92 6.75 6.36 -12.66
CA ASP A 92 5.97 7.11 -11.66
C ASP A 92 4.46 7.13 -12.00
N TYR A 93 4.10 7.38 -13.26
CA TYR A 93 2.69 7.44 -13.64
C TYR A 93 1.99 6.09 -13.42
N ALA A 94 2.70 4.99 -13.64
CA ALA A 94 2.14 3.66 -13.46
C ALA A 94 1.97 3.34 -11.97
N SER A 95 2.92 3.74 -11.12
CA SER A 95 2.82 3.56 -9.68
C SER A 95 1.65 4.34 -9.10
N VAL A 96 1.49 5.60 -9.50
CA VAL A 96 0.38 6.44 -9.03
C VAL A 96 -0.95 5.88 -9.48
N SER A 97 -1.07 5.51 -10.77
CA SER A 97 -2.30 4.94 -11.31
C SER A 97 -2.70 3.65 -10.60
N ALA A 98 -1.73 2.77 -10.36
CA ALA A 98 -1.98 1.49 -9.67
C ALA A 98 -2.43 1.73 -8.23
N ALA A 99 -1.85 2.70 -7.54
CA ALA A 99 -2.25 3.03 -6.17
C ALA A 99 -3.68 3.58 -6.12
N VAL A 100 -4.02 4.46 -7.06
CA VAL A 100 -5.38 5.00 -7.15
C VAL A 100 -6.39 3.89 -7.40
N ASP A 101 -6.07 2.95 -8.30
CA ASP A 101 -6.95 1.82 -8.59
C ASP A 101 -7.20 0.95 -7.36
N CYS A 102 -6.24 0.86 -6.44
CA CYS A 102 -6.40 0.09 -5.21
C CYS A 102 -7.52 0.62 -4.31
N CYS A 103 -7.86 1.90 -4.40
CA CYS A 103 -8.90 2.47 -3.55
C CYS A 103 -10.23 1.74 -3.71
N GLU A 104 -10.61 1.41 -4.94
CA GLU A 104 -11.82 0.66 -5.20
C GLU A 104 -11.73 -0.76 -4.61
N GLN A 105 -10.61 -1.42 -4.83
CA GLN A 105 -10.38 -2.78 -4.35
C GLN A 105 -10.35 -2.86 -2.83
N LEU A 106 -9.96 -1.79 -2.17
CA LEU A 106 -9.94 -1.69 -0.72
C LEU A 106 -11.27 -1.16 -0.15
N GLY A 107 -12.28 -1.00 -0.99
CA GLY A 107 -13.61 -0.57 -0.56
C GLY A 107 -13.73 0.92 -0.27
N ARG A 108 -12.82 1.74 -0.79
CA ARG A 108 -12.82 3.19 -0.58
C ARG A 108 -12.65 3.94 -1.90
N PRO A 109 -13.58 3.74 -2.85
CA PRO A 109 -13.46 4.43 -4.15
C PRO A 109 -13.45 5.95 -4.03
N TRP A 110 -14.05 6.48 -2.95
CA TRP A 110 -14.06 7.92 -2.68
C TRP A 110 -12.66 8.50 -2.47
N ALA A 111 -11.69 7.66 -2.15
CA ALA A 111 -10.34 8.13 -1.81
C ALA A 111 -9.44 8.37 -3.02
N ASN A 112 -9.93 8.14 -4.24
CA ASN A 112 -9.11 8.30 -5.45
C ASN A 112 -8.44 9.66 -5.53
N ARG A 113 -9.17 10.74 -5.28
CA ARG A 113 -8.60 12.09 -5.34
C ARG A 113 -7.58 12.33 -4.26
N LEU A 114 -7.85 11.80 -3.06
CA LEU A 114 -6.94 11.96 -1.93
C LEU A 114 -5.60 11.29 -2.24
N ILE A 115 -5.64 10.03 -2.66
CA ILE A 115 -4.42 9.27 -2.95
C ILE A 115 -3.65 9.91 -4.11
N ASN A 116 -4.34 10.26 -5.19
CA ASN A 116 -3.70 10.90 -6.33
C ASN A 116 -3.05 12.23 -5.94
N GLY A 117 -3.76 13.04 -5.15
CA GLY A 117 -3.23 14.33 -4.69
C GLY A 117 -2.01 14.19 -3.80
N CYS A 118 -2.01 13.22 -2.89
CA CYS A 118 -0.86 12.98 -2.01
C CYS A 118 0.37 12.51 -2.79
N LEU A 119 0.18 11.60 -3.75
CA LEU A 119 1.30 11.02 -4.47
C LEU A 119 1.91 11.96 -5.52
N ARG A 120 1.20 12.98 -5.92
CA ARG A 120 1.70 13.97 -6.90
C ARG A 120 2.42 15.15 -6.27
N ARG A 121 2.52 15.20 -4.95
CA ARG A 121 3.23 16.27 -4.26
C ARG A 121 4.74 15.91 -4.02
#